data_0ea873a945291f95a08003e429ca5b9f
#
_entry.id   0ea873a945291f95a08003e429ca5b9f
#
_cell.length_a   1.000
_cell.length_b   1.000
_cell.length_c   1.000
_cell.angle_alpha   90.00
_cell.angle_beta   90.00
_cell.angle_gamma   90.00
#
_symmetry.space_group_name_H-M   'P 1'
#
loop_
_entity.id
_entity.type
_entity.pdbx_description
1 polymer ?
#
loop_
_entity_poly.entity_id
_entity_poly.type
_entity_poly.pdbx_seq_one_letter_code
_entity_poly.pdbx_strand_id
1 'polypeptide(L)'
;LGFDDGVRLVIERAAAMHEAGNESPGTMSAVLGLDDEDVEIACRRADSDVWVANYNAPGQVVIAGSVAGVAAATEHAKALGAKKVMALPVSGAFHTPFMTTARDRLRDAIAAANPRDTEVPVVSNVDARAHNSGSEWSSLLSAQLSSPVRWKHSLLALSELGVRGFIELGPGGVLTGMVKRTVDNASQISVATPDDLDKLIEWFGNFVPATAEIPKIQHEGEHLFAVERMVVSPSAGVFTKVAAVTNKSSIDVGHVIGHVGDAEVRSPFAGILQSFIAVDGERVTAHQPIAWLRSH
;
A
#
# COMPACT_ATOMS: atom_id res chain seq x y z
N LEU A 1 -1.24 7.03 18.16
CA LEU A 1 -0.19 7.98 18.57
C LEU A 1 -0.81 9.18 19.25
N GLY A 2 -0.11 9.75 20.27
CA GLY A 2 -0.39 11.11 20.73
C GLY A 2 0.00 12.14 19.68
N PHE A 3 -0.56 13.36 19.79
CA PHE A 3 -0.25 14.44 18.83
C PHE A 3 1.25 14.77 18.82
N ASP A 4 1.84 14.96 20.01
CA ASP A 4 3.27 15.30 20.14
C ASP A 4 4.19 14.21 19.59
N ASP A 5 3.86 12.93 19.81
CA ASP A 5 4.62 11.80 19.29
C ASP A 5 4.51 11.72 17.76
N GLY A 6 3.32 12.01 17.23
CA GLY A 6 3.10 12.13 15.79
C GLY A 6 3.95 13.23 15.15
N VAL A 7 3.98 14.41 15.78
CA VAL A 7 4.81 15.54 15.32
C VAL A 7 6.30 15.20 15.35
N ARG A 8 6.79 14.62 16.46
CA ARG A 8 8.20 14.17 16.57
C ARG A 8 8.56 13.17 15.48
N LEU A 9 7.66 12.21 15.21
CA LEU A 9 7.88 11.21 14.17
C LEU A 9 7.94 11.84 12.77
N VAL A 10 7.10 12.83 12.49
CA VAL A 10 7.13 13.56 11.19
C VAL A 10 8.43 14.38 11.05
N ILE A 11 8.90 15.02 12.12
CA ILE A 11 10.18 15.75 12.12
C ILE A 11 11.34 14.78 11.84
N GLU A 12 11.38 13.65 12.53
CA GLU A 12 12.41 12.64 12.34
C GLU A 12 12.39 12.04 10.92
N ARG A 13 11.18 11.77 10.41
CA ARG A 13 10.97 11.33 9.03
C ARG A 13 11.54 12.34 8.02
N ALA A 14 11.25 13.63 8.21
CA ALA A 14 11.71 14.69 7.31
C ALA A 14 13.24 14.79 7.33
N ALA A 15 13.87 14.71 8.52
CA ALA A 15 15.31 14.73 8.67
C ALA A 15 15.98 13.51 7.99
N ALA A 16 15.43 12.30 8.23
CA ALA A 16 15.95 11.07 7.61
C ALA A 16 15.84 11.09 6.08
N MET A 17 14.71 11.58 5.54
CA MET A 17 14.52 11.70 4.10
C MET A 17 15.46 12.75 3.47
N HIS A 18 15.70 13.85 4.16
CA HIS A 18 16.65 14.87 3.69
C HIS A 18 18.08 14.31 3.60
N GLU A 19 18.52 13.59 4.63
CA GLU A 19 19.83 12.95 4.66
C GLU A 19 20.00 11.92 3.54
N ALA A 20 19.01 11.00 3.39
CA ALA A 20 19.00 10.01 2.33
C ALA A 20 19.02 10.66 0.92
N GLY A 21 18.33 11.78 0.74
CA GLY A 21 18.36 12.56 -0.50
C GLY A 21 19.73 13.17 -0.81
N ASN A 22 20.51 13.52 0.22
CA ASN A 22 21.90 13.99 0.06
C ASN A 22 22.87 12.83 -0.26
N GLU A 23 22.66 11.66 0.35
CA GLU A 23 23.47 10.47 0.09
C GLU A 23 23.21 9.87 -1.29
N SER A 24 21.95 9.87 -1.72
CA SER A 24 21.49 9.34 -3.00
C SER A 24 20.70 10.41 -3.76
N PRO A 25 21.38 11.36 -4.42
CA PRO A 25 20.70 12.42 -5.15
C PRO A 25 19.79 11.88 -6.25
N GLY A 26 18.57 12.40 -6.31
CA GLY A 26 17.58 11.98 -7.27
C GLY A 26 16.56 13.07 -7.57
N THR A 27 15.62 12.75 -8.43
CA THR A 27 14.55 13.67 -8.84
C THR A 27 13.24 12.94 -9.03
N MET A 28 12.16 13.71 -9.21
CA MET A 28 10.81 13.18 -9.46
C MET A 28 10.15 13.94 -10.60
N SER A 29 9.29 13.25 -11.35
CA SER A 29 8.45 13.87 -12.39
C SER A 29 7.03 13.33 -12.34
N ALA A 30 6.05 14.21 -12.55
CA ALA A 30 4.65 13.83 -12.69
C ALA A 30 4.35 13.52 -14.17
N VAL A 31 3.86 12.33 -14.44
CA VAL A 31 3.38 11.86 -15.75
C VAL A 31 1.87 11.99 -15.78
N LEU A 32 1.35 12.70 -16.78
CA LEU A 32 -0.07 13.01 -16.92
C LEU A 32 -0.64 12.42 -18.21
N GLY A 33 -1.83 11.83 -18.11
CA GLY A 33 -2.61 11.35 -19.26
C GLY A 33 -2.12 10.04 -19.83
N LEU A 34 -1.42 9.24 -19.03
CA LEU A 34 -0.97 7.89 -19.37
C LEU A 34 -1.43 6.93 -18.27
N ASP A 35 -1.78 5.71 -18.61
CA ASP A 35 -2.21 4.70 -17.67
C ASP A 35 -1.03 4.17 -16.82
N ASP A 36 -1.33 3.64 -15.64
CA ASP A 36 -0.32 3.19 -14.69
C ASP A 36 0.63 2.15 -15.31
N GLU A 37 0.07 1.17 -16.03
CA GLU A 37 0.82 0.09 -16.65
C GLU A 37 1.82 0.63 -17.69
N ASP A 38 1.40 1.60 -18.50
CA ASP A 38 2.27 2.24 -19.48
C ASP A 38 3.38 3.08 -18.83
N VAL A 39 3.10 3.73 -17.68
CA VAL A 39 4.14 4.41 -16.91
C VAL A 39 5.15 3.42 -16.32
N GLU A 40 4.69 2.26 -15.81
CA GLU A 40 5.58 1.19 -15.36
C GLU A 40 6.43 0.64 -16.52
N ILE A 41 5.86 0.49 -17.71
CA ILE A 41 6.59 0.11 -18.93
C ILE A 41 7.66 1.15 -19.25
N ALA A 42 7.33 2.44 -19.17
CA ALA A 42 8.28 3.52 -19.40
C ALA A 42 9.47 3.45 -18.41
N CYS A 43 9.20 3.21 -17.13
CA CYS A 43 10.25 3.02 -16.12
C CYS A 43 11.13 1.80 -16.44
N ARG A 44 10.54 0.66 -16.76
CA ARG A 44 11.28 -0.57 -17.11
C ARG A 44 12.16 -0.40 -18.36
N ARG A 45 11.67 0.35 -19.36
CA ARG A 45 12.42 0.62 -20.60
C ARG A 45 13.58 1.60 -20.45
N ALA A 46 13.57 2.38 -19.39
CA ALA A 46 14.64 3.35 -19.12
C ALA A 46 16.01 2.69 -18.84
N ASP A 47 16.02 1.39 -18.50
CA ASP A 47 17.20 0.60 -18.16
C ASP A 47 18.15 1.35 -17.19
N SER A 48 17.55 1.98 -16.18
CA SER A 48 18.21 2.84 -15.20
C SER A 48 17.39 2.91 -13.92
N ASP A 49 17.98 3.48 -12.87
CA ASP A 49 17.36 3.65 -11.57
C ASP A 49 16.19 4.64 -11.62
N VAL A 50 15.02 4.13 -11.94
CA VAL A 50 13.75 4.87 -11.94
C VAL A 50 12.58 3.94 -11.64
N TRP A 51 11.66 4.42 -10.82
CA TRP A 51 10.48 3.66 -10.36
C TRP A 51 9.25 4.56 -10.33
N VAL A 52 8.08 3.94 -10.30
CA VAL A 52 6.85 4.64 -9.93
C VAL A 52 6.91 4.93 -8.43
N ALA A 53 6.74 6.19 -8.07
CA ALA A 53 6.74 6.69 -6.69
C ALA A 53 5.32 6.92 -6.15
N ASN A 54 4.38 7.40 -6.99
CA ASN A 54 3.00 7.63 -6.58
C ASN A 54 2.01 7.25 -7.68
N TYR A 55 0.97 6.54 -7.30
CA TYR A 55 -0.27 6.36 -8.07
C TYR A 55 -1.32 7.30 -7.49
N ASN A 56 -1.44 8.51 -8.05
CA ASN A 56 -2.23 9.59 -7.44
C ASN A 56 -3.70 9.57 -7.85
N ALA A 57 -3.98 9.43 -9.14
CA ALA A 57 -5.32 9.37 -9.71
C ALA A 57 -5.25 8.70 -11.11
N PRO A 58 -6.37 8.33 -11.72
CA PRO A 58 -6.37 7.87 -13.11
C PRO A 58 -5.64 8.86 -14.03
N GLY A 59 -4.65 8.39 -14.74
CA GLY A 59 -3.80 9.20 -15.62
C GLY A 59 -2.91 10.21 -14.89
N GLN A 60 -2.62 10.02 -13.61
CA GLN A 60 -1.69 10.86 -12.83
C GLN A 60 -0.79 10.01 -11.96
N VAL A 61 0.43 9.78 -12.44
CA VAL A 61 1.46 8.96 -11.81
C VAL A 61 2.73 9.78 -11.62
N VAL A 62 3.46 9.55 -10.54
CA VAL A 62 4.77 10.18 -10.30
C VAL A 62 5.84 9.11 -10.41
N ILE A 63 6.89 9.42 -11.17
CA ILE A 63 8.11 8.62 -11.26
C ILE A 63 9.25 9.29 -10.52
N ALA A 64 10.14 8.50 -9.93
CA ALA A 64 11.29 8.99 -9.17
C ALA A 64 12.50 8.08 -9.35
N GLY A 65 13.70 8.64 -9.26
CA GLY A 65 14.94 7.91 -9.40
C GLY A 65 16.12 8.81 -9.65
N SER A 66 17.16 8.25 -10.26
CA SER A 66 18.31 9.04 -10.73
C SER A 66 17.86 10.07 -11.78
N VAL A 67 18.62 11.16 -11.89
CA VAL A 67 18.31 12.20 -12.90
C VAL A 67 18.30 11.61 -14.31
N ALA A 68 19.24 10.73 -14.63
CA ALA A 68 19.31 10.04 -15.91
C ALA A 68 18.13 9.08 -16.11
N GLY A 69 17.77 8.30 -15.09
CA GLY A 69 16.66 7.36 -15.15
C GLY A 69 15.32 8.06 -15.35
N VAL A 70 15.04 9.12 -14.60
CA VAL A 70 13.81 9.91 -14.77
C VAL A 70 13.76 10.58 -16.14
N ALA A 71 14.90 11.07 -16.67
CA ALA A 71 14.95 11.63 -18.01
C ALA A 71 14.64 10.57 -19.09
N ALA A 72 15.26 9.40 -19.02
CA ALA A 72 15.01 8.29 -19.96
C ALA A 72 13.55 7.81 -19.89
N ALA A 73 13.00 7.57 -18.67
CA ALA A 73 11.62 7.19 -18.48
C ALA A 73 10.64 8.26 -19.01
N THR A 74 11.00 9.55 -18.90
CA THR A 74 10.21 10.66 -19.45
C THR A 74 10.07 10.54 -20.97
N GLU A 75 11.15 10.24 -21.69
CA GLU A 75 11.10 10.08 -23.15
C GLU A 75 10.28 8.84 -23.54
N HIS A 76 10.41 7.74 -22.81
CA HIS A 76 9.56 6.57 -23.02
C HIS A 76 8.09 6.84 -22.74
N ALA A 77 7.76 7.56 -21.66
CA ALA A 77 6.39 7.94 -21.34
C ALA A 77 5.76 8.82 -22.44
N LYS A 78 6.52 9.79 -22.98
CA LYS A 78 6.08 10.61 -24.11
C LYS A 78 5.82 9.75 -25.36
N ALA A 79 6.70 8.80 -25.65
CA ALA A 79 6.56 7.89 -26.79
C ALA A 79 5.34 6.96 -26.65
N LEU A 80 4.94 6.64 -25.41
CA LEU A 80 3.73 5.87 -25.09
C LEU A 80 2.46 6.73 -25.06
N GLY A 81 2.56 8.05 -25.24
CA GLY A 81 1.40 8.94 -25.36
C GLY A 81 1.09 9.78 -24.12
N ALA A 82 2.02 9.92 -23.18
CA ALA A 82 1.85 10.84 -22.05
C ALA A 82 1.53 12.26 -22.54
N LYS A 83 0.42 12.84 -22.07
CA LYS A 83 0.00 14.19 -22.45
C LYS A 83 0.95 15.27 -21.96
N LYS A 84 1.56 15.03 -20.80
CA LYS A 84 2.51 15.95 -20.17
C LYS A 84 3.38 15.21 -19.16
N VAL A 85 4.67 15.56 -19.11
CA VAL A 85 5.57 15.16 -18.03
C VAL A 85 6.18 16.43 -17.43
N MET A 86 6.10 16.58 -16.11
CA MET A 86 6.54 17.78 -15.40
C MET A 86 7.51 17.39 -14.28
N ALA A 87 8.70 17.99 -14.27
CA ALA A 87 9.60 17.90 -13.14
C ALA A 87 8.97 18.49 -11.88
N LEU A 88 9.15 17.81 -10.75
CA LEU A 88 8.71 18.30 -9.45
C LEU A 88 9.88 19.02 -8.76
N PRO A 89 9.62 20.13 -8.04
CA PRO A 89 10.66 20.90 -7.35
C PRO A 89 11.04 20.20 -6.03
N VAL A 90 11.60 19.00 -6.13
CA VAL A 90 12.05 18.18 -4.99
C VAL A 90 13.49 17.76 -5.18
N SER A 91 14.22 17.58 -4.07
CA SER A 91 15.64 17.26 -4.04
C SER A 91 15.95 15.78 -3.77
N GLY A 92 15.00 14.88 -3.96
CA GLY A 92 15.20 13.46 -3.68
C GLY A 92 14.26 12.55 -4.46
N ALA A 93 14.67 11.29 -4.65
CA ALA A 93 13.85 10.25 -5.24
C ALA A 93 13.01 9.55 -4.16
N PHE A 94 12.01 10.27 -3.62
CA PHE A 94 11.16 9.76 -2.54
C PHE A 94 10.33 8.56 -3.00
N HIS A 95 10.00 7.69 -2.04
CA HIS A 95 9.21 6.48 -2.27
C HIS A 95 9.86 5.46 -3.22
N THR A 96 11.19 5.45 -3.26
CA THR A 96 12.02 4.53 -4.05
C THR A 96 13.10 3.86 -3.17
N PRO A 97 13.83 2.85 -3.69
CA PRO A 97 14.97 2.26 -2.97
C PRO A 97 16.03 3.25 -2.51
N PHE A 98 16.13 4.45 -3.08
CA PHE A 98 17.04 5.52 -2.63
C PHE A 98 16.77 6.00 -1.20
N MET A 99 15.58 5.70 -0.65
CA MET A 99 15.20 6.05 0.72
C MET A 99 15.44 4.92 1.73
N THR A 100 16.22 3.89 1.40
CA THR A 100 16.44 2.73 2.27
C THR A 100 17.13 3.11 3.58
N THR A 101 18.13 4.00 3.56
CA THR A 101 18.83 4.49 4.76
C THR A 101 17.88 5.26 5.69
N ALA A 102 17.04 6.11 5.13
CA ALA A 102 15.99 6.82 5.87
C ALA A 102 14.99 5.86 6.54
N ARG A 103 14.64 4.77 5.86
CA ARG A 103 13.74 3.74 6.41
C ARG A 103 14.30 3.10 7.68
N ASP A 104 15.58 2.76 7.67
CA ASP A 104 16.21 2.07 8.80
C ASP A 104 16.31 2.99 10.03
N ARG A 105 16.64 4.27 9.83
CA ARG A 105 16.61 5.28 10.89
C ARG A 105 15.20 5.52 11.43
N LEU A 106 14.20 5.62 10.58
CA LEU A 106 12.82 5.88 10.99
C LEU A 106 12.22 4.71 11.79
N ARG A 107 12.67 3.48 11.58
CA ARG A 107 12.19 2.30 12.31
C ARG A 107 12.35 2.45 13.81
N ASP A 108 13.47 2.96 14.29
CA ASP A 108 13.74 3.15 15.71
C ASP A 108 12.83 4.25 16.29
N ALA A 109 12.60 5.32 15.54
CA ALA A 109 11.68 6.39 15.96
C ALA A 109 10.22 5.91 16.02
N ILE A 110 9.79 5.07 15.08
CA ILE A 110 8.44 4.48 15.11
C ILE A 110 8.28 3.53 16.31
N ALA A 111 9.28 2.71 16.57
CA ALA A 111 9.27 1.80 17.72
C ALA A 111 9.20 2.58 19.04
N ALA A 112 9.94 3.68 19.16
CA ALA A 112 9.90 4.56 20.33
C ALA A 112 8.53 5.27 20.50
N ALA A 113 7.88 5.63 19.39
CA ALA A 113 6.55 6.25 19.39
C ALA A 113 5.42 5.28 19.77
N ASN A 114 5.68 3.97 19.71
CA ASN A 114 4.79 2.90 20.13
C ASN A 114 3.34 3.07 19.60
N PRO A 115 3.07 2.88 18.29
CA PRO A 115 1.74 2.97 17.72
C PRO A 115 0.76 2.02 18.44
N ARG A 116 -0.42 2.53 18.75
CA ARG A 116 -1.50 1.77 19.39
C ARG A 116 -2.56 1.36 18.38
N ASP A 117 -3.37 0.38 18.75
CA ASP A 117 -4.56 0.02 18.01
C ASP A 117 -5.46 1.24 17.80
N THR A 118 -6.14 1.28 16.68
CA THR A 118 -7.03 2.37 16.30
C THR A 118 -8.50 1.95 16.39
N GLU A 119 -9.36 2.83 16.88
CA GLU A 119 -10.82 2.59 16.90
C GLU A 119 -11.41 2.70 15.49
N VAL A 120 -10.81 3.53 14.65
CA VAL A 120 -11.21 3.74 13.26
C VAL A 120 -10.13 3.16 12.36
N PRO A 121 -10.49 2.37 11.34
CA PRO A 121 -9.52 1.84 10.38
C PRO A 121 -8.73 2.97 9.68
N VAL A 122 -7.43 2.76 9.51
CA VAL A 122 -6.56 3.67 8.77
C VAL A 122 -6.03 2.96 7.54
N VAL A 123 -6.24 3.54 6.36
CA VAL A 123 -5.75 2.96 5.12
C VAL A 123 -4.28 3.31 4.91
N SER A 124 -3.45 2.28 4.74
CA SER A 124 -2.02 2.45 4.48
C SER A 124 -1.75 2.72 2.99
N ASN A 125 -0.87 3.68 2.70
CA ASN A 125 -0.44 3.96 1.33
C ASN A 125 0.48 2.89 0.72
N VAL A 126 1.03 1.98 1.53
CA VAL A 126 1.93 0.92 1.06
C VAL A 126 1.16 -0.16 0.30
N ASP A 127 0.02 -0.57 0.83
CA ASP A 127 -0.76 -1.71 0.36
C ASP A 127 -2.21 -1.36 0.00
N ALA A 128 -2.64 -0.12 0.25
CA ALA A 128 -4.01 0.36 0.03
C ALA A 128 -5.05 -0.41 0.86
N ARG A 129 -4.68 -0.93 2.03
CA ARG A 129 -5.57 -1.68 2.94
C ARG A 129 -5.84 -0.93 4.21
N ALA A 130 -6.99 -1.25 4.82
CA ALA A 130 -7.38 -0.74 6.12
C ALA A 130 -6.74 -1.56 7.25
N HIS A 131 -6.13 -0.91 8.21
CA HIS A 131 -5.45 -1.48 9.36
C HIS A 131 -5.95 -0.88 10.66
N ASN A 132 -6.06 -1.69 11.70
CA ASN A 132 -6.46 -1.27 13.05
C ASN A 132 -5.39 -1.59 14.10
N SER A 133 -4.53 -2.58 13.85
CA SER A 133 -3.56 -3.04 14.84
C SER A 133 -2.33 -2.15 14.91
N GLY A 134 -1.98 -1.71 16.12
CA GLY A 134 -0.77 -0.93 16.40
C GLY A 134 0.51 -1.64 15.98
N SER A 135 0.52 -2.98 16.09
CA SER A 135 1.69 -3.79 15.77
C SER A 135 2.08 -3.79 14.29
N GLU A 136 1.12 -3.53 13.39
CA GLU A 136 1.36 -3.47 11.94
C GLU A 136 2.04 -2.17 11.51
N TRP A 137 1.79 -1.07 12.24
CA TRP A 137 2.22 0.27 11.84
C TRP A 137 3.74 0.44 11.80
N SER A 138 4.49 -0.30 12.60
CA SER A 138 5.95 -0.22 12.57
C SER A 138 6.51 -0.64 11.21
N SER A 139 6.01 -1.74 10.64
CA SER A 139 6.42 -2.22 9.32
C SER A 139 5.88 -1.36 8.19
N LEU A 140 4.60 -0.97 8.25
CA LEU A 140 3.95 -0.16 7.21
C LEU A 140 4.57 1.23 7.07
N LEU A 141 4.76 1.94 8.18
CA LEU A 141 5.37 3.27 8.18
C LEU A 141 6.84 3.24 7.72
N SER A 142 7.59 2.22 8.14
CA SER A 142 8.96 2.03 7.67
C SER A 142 9.02 1.73 6.18
N ALA A 143 8.17 0.81 5.69
CA ALA A 143 8.12 0.44 4.28
C ALA A 143 7.71 1.61 3.37
N GLN A 144 6.88 2.54 3.86
CA GLN A 144 6.38 3.66 3.05
C GLN A 144 7.48 4.56 2.50
N LEU A 145 8.61 4.69 3.18
CA LEU A 145 9.71 5.53 2.71
C LEU A 145 10.32 5.03 1.39
N SER A 146 10.39 3.71 1.22
CA SER A 146 10.99 3.06 0.04
C SER A 146 9.98 2.35 -0.86
N SER A 147 8.68 2.58 -0.64
CA SER A 147 7.60 1.96 -1.42
C SER A 147 6.68 3.01 -2.04
N PRO A 148 6.09 2.72 -3.20
CA PRO A 148 5.16 3.63 -3.86
C PRO A 148 3.97 4.03 -2.97
N VAL A 149 3.51 5.25 -3.14
CA VAL A 149 2.25 5.73 -2.56
C VAL A 149 1.09 5.26 -3.44
N ARG A 150 0.26 4.38 -2.93
CA ARG A 150 -0.90 3.80 -3.63
C ARG A 150 -2.19 4.59 -3.37
N TRP A 151 -2.14 5.92 -3.49
CA TRP A 151 -3.25 6.81 -3.14
C TRP A 151 -4.52 6.51 -3.93
N LYS A 152 -4.42 6.37 -5.26
CA LYS A 152 -5.54 5.98 -6.11
C LYS A 152 -6.19 4.67 -5.64
N HIS A 153 -5.38 3.66 -5.34
CA HIS A 153 -5.87 2.36 -4.89
C HIS A 153 -6.53 2.46 -3.50
N SER A 154 -5.99 3.29 -2.60
CA SER A 154 -6.60 3.58 -1.29
C SER A 154 -7.99 4.20 -1.44
N LEU A 155 -8.17 5.13 -2.38
CA LEU A 155 -9.47 5.74 -2.65
C LEU A 155 -10.47 4.72 -3.23
N LEU A 156 -10.02 3.85 -4.13
CA LEU A 156 -10.85 2.78 -4.69
C LEU A 156 -11.25 1.76 -3.60
N ALA A 157 -10.31 1.33 -2.77
CA ALA A 157 -10.59 0.43 -1.64
C ALA A 157 -11.60 1.05 -0.65
N LEU A 158 -11.47 2.33 -0.31
CA LEU A 158 -12.46 3.04 0.51
C LEU A 158 -13.83 3.09 -0.16
N SER A 159 -13.88 3.32 -1.46
CA SER A 159 -15.13 3.31 -2.23
C SER A 159 -15.80 1.92 -2.23
N GLU A 160 -15.02 0.84 -2.35
CA GLU A 160 -15.50 -0.54 -2.25
C GLU A 160 -16.06 -0.86 -0.86
N LEU A 161 -15.47 -0.29 0.20
CA LEU A 161 -15.97 -0.36 1.57
C LEU A 161 -17.24 0.51 1.82
N GLY A 162 -17.75 1.16 0.78
CA GLY A 162 -18.97 1.98 0.88
C GLY A 162 -18.75 3.43 1.29
N VAL A 163 -17.51 3.89 1.43
CA VAL A 163 -17.22 5.30 1.72
C VAL A 163 -17.64 6.16 0.53
N ARG A 164 -18.44 7.20 0.80
CA ARG A 164 -18.94 8.15 -0.21
C ARG A 164 -18.67 9.60 0.13
N GLY A 165 -18.28 9.90 1.37
CA GLY A 165 -17.90 11.23 1.83
C GLY A 165 -16.43 11.29 2.16
N PHE A 166 -15.73 12.33 1.66
CA PHE A 166 -14.31 12.54 1.88
C PHE A 166 -14.06 13.96 2.39
N ILE A 167 -13.31 14.07 3.46
CA ILE A 167 -12.95 15.36 4.06
C ILE A 167 -11.42 15.49 4.03
N GLU A 168 -10.93 16.50 3.32
CA GLU A 168 -9.51 16.86 3.37
C GLU A 168 -9.31 17.89 4.48
N LEU A 169 -8.54 17.53 5.51
CA LEU A 169 -8.18 18.42 6.60
C LEU A 169 -6.80 19.02 6.33
N GLY A 170 -6.76 20.31 5.99
CA GLY A 170 -5.55 21.04 5.66
C GLY A 170 -5.67 21.90 4.40
N PRO A 171 -4.69 22.79 4.16
CA PRO A 171 -4.73 23.72 3.03
C PRO A 171 -4.44 22.99 1.70
N GLY A 172 -5.08 23.48 0.63
CA GLY A 172 -4.70 23.16 -0.75
C GLY A 172 -5.75 22.46 -1.61
N GLY A 173 -6.64 21.62 -1.06
CA GLY A 173 -7.67 20.91 -1.84
C GLY A 173 -7.12 19.93 -2.87
N VAL A 174 -5.87 19.47 -2.71
CA VAL A 174 -5.19 18.57 -3.64
C VAL A 174 -5.80 17.17 -3.59
N LEU A 175 -6.05 16.67 -2.38
CA LEU A 175 -6.57 15.32 -2.16
C LEU A 175 -8.04 15.24 -2.58
N THR A 176 -8.86 16.26 -2.29
CA THR A 176 -10.24 16.35 -2.78
C THR A 176 -10.30 16.36 -4.31
N GLY A 177 -9.34 17.04 -4.96
CA GLY A 177 -9.18 17.01 -6.41
C GLY A 177 -8.85 15.61 -6.96
N MET A 178 -8.11 14.79 -6.23
CA MET A 178 -7.83 13.41 -6.58
C MET A 178 -9.05 12.51 -6.35
N VAL A 179 -9.79 12.68 -5.25
CA VAL A 179 -11.06 11.97 -4.98
C VAL A 179 -12.02 12.18 -6.14
N LYS A 180 -12.25 13.44 -6.56
CA LYS A 180 -13.16 13.79 -7.66
C LYS A 180 -12.85 13.06 -8.97
N ARG A 181 -11.58 12.73 -9.20
CA ARG A 181 -11.14 12.04 -10.44
C ARG A 181 -11.11 10.53 -10.32
N THR A 182 -11.19 10.00 -9.10
CA THR A 182 -10.96 8.58 -8.84
C THR A 182 -12.24 7.86 -8.39
N VAL A 183 -13.10 8.54 -7.64
CA VAL A 183 -14.30 7.90 -7.05
C VAL A 183 -15.55 8.57 -7.62
N ASP A 184 -16.33 7.78 -8.35
CA ASP A 184 -17.59 8.25 -8.92
C ASP A 184 -18.63 8.53 -7.83
N ASN A 185 -19.39 9.61 -8.00
CA ASN A 185 -20.46 10.02 -7.09
C ASN A 185 -20.00 10.25 -5.63
N ALA A 186 -18.72 10.49 -5.39
CA ALA A 186 -18.23 10.86 -4.08
C ALA A 186 -18.54 12.34 -3.76
N SER A 187 -18.95 12.60 -2.53
CA SER A 187 -19.02 13.94 -1.97
C SER A 187 -17.71 14.29 -1.28
N GLN A 188 -17.14 15.44 -1.56
CA GLN A 188 -15.87 15.85 -0.98
C GLN A 188 -15.89 17.30 -0.53
N ILE A 189 -15.18 17.58 0.56
CA ILE A 189 -14.98 18.92 1.09
C ILE A 189 -13.54 19.10 1.59
N SER A 190 -12.97 20.29 1.41
CA SER A 190 -11.69 20.69 2.01
C SER A 190 -11.93 21.69 3.13
N VAL A 191 -11.31 21.44 4.28
CA VAL A 191 -11.35 22.27 5.48
C VAL A 191 -9.93 22.75 5.75
N ALA A 192 -9.60 23.92 5.28
CA ALA A 192 -8.25 24.47 5.34
C ALA A 192 -8.00 25.31 6.59
N THR A 193 -9.04 25.97 7.09
CA THR A 193 -8.97 26.90 8.23
C THR A 193 -10.16 26.68 9.17
N PRO A 194 -10.13 27.19 10.41
CA PRO A 194 -11.27 27.17 11.31
C PRO A 194 -12.54 27.82 10.72
N ASP A 195 -12.39 28.78 9.81
CA ASP A 195 -13.53 29.47 9.16
C ASP A 195 -14.31 28.54 8.20
N ASP A 196 -13.73 27.40 7.83
CA ASP A 196 -14.41 26.40 7.01
C ASP A 196 -15.28 25.43 7.82
N LEU A 197 -15.29 25.52 9.17
CA LEU A 197 -16.06 24.63 10.03
C LEU A 197 -17.57 24.74 9.81
N ASP A 198 -18.09 25.94 9.58
CA ASP A 198 -19.52 26.14 9.29
C ASP A 198 -19.91 25.43 7.99
N LYS A 199 -19.07 25.49 6.96
CA LYS A 199 -19.27 24.76 5.69
C LYS A 199 -19.23 23.25 5.90
N LEU A 200 -18.35 22.76 6.79
CA LEU A 200 -18.28 21.34 7.14
C LEU A 200 -19.57 20.88 7.83
N ILE A 201 -20.10 21.67 8.77
CA ILE A 201 -21.35 21.36 9.47
C ILE A 201 -22.52 21.32 8.47
N GLU A 202 -22.61 22.29 7.56
CA GLU A 202 -23.61 22.31 6.49
C GLU A 202 -23.46 21.09 5.56
N TRP A 203 -22.21 20.76 5.19
CA TRP A 203 -21.93 19.59 4.36
C TRP A 203 -22.39 18.29 5.01
N PHE A 204 -22.16 18.10 6.33
CA PHE A 204 -22.69 16.95 7.09
C PHE A 204 -24.21 16.93 7.13
N GLY A 205 -24.84 18.08 7.28
CA GLY A 205 -26.31 18.18 7.29
C GLY A 205 -26.95 17.79 5.95
N ASN A 206 -26.23 18.02 4.85
CA ASN A 206 -26.69 17.72 3.49
C ASN A 206 -26.14 16.36 2.98
N PHE A 207 -25.17 15.78 3.67
CA PHE A 207 -24.61 14.49 3.30
C PHE A 207 -25.61 13.38 3.62
N VAL A 208 -26.21 12.81 2.59
CA VAL A 208 -27.04 11.61 2.72
C VAL A 208 -26.12 10.42 2.55
N PRO A 209 -25.79 9.69 3.62
CA PRO A 209 -25.02 8.46 3.46
C PRO A 209 -25.85 7.53 2.57
N ALA A 210 -25.20 6.91 1.59
CA ALA A 210 -25.85 5.82 0.87
C ALA A 210 -26.35 4.84 1.93
N THR A 211 -27.63 4.46 1.87
CA THR A 211 -28.25 3.46 2.74
C THR A 211 -27.75 2.04 2.40
N ALA A 212 -26.49 1.91 2.10
CA ALA A 212 -25.83 0.63 2.12
C ALA A 212 -25.64 0.29 3.60
N GLU A 213 -26.24 -0.79 4.05
CA GLU A 213 -25.80 -1.47 5.27
C GLU A 213 -24.26 -1.51 5.17
N ILE A 214 -23.60 -0.84 6.11
CA ILE A 214 -22.16 -1.01 6.27
C ILE A 214 -21.96 -2.52 6.38
N PRO A 215 -21.34 -3.19 5.41
CA PRO A 215 -21.10 -4.60 5.57
C PRO A 215 -20.37 -4.70 6.90
N LYS A 216 -20.97 -5.40 7.88
CA LYS A 216 -20.22 -5.78 9.06
C LYS A 216 -18.97 -6.40 8.52
N ILE A 217 -17.82 -5.76 8.75
CA ILE A 217 -16.55 -6.34 8.43
C ILE A 217 -16.49 -7.60 9.30
N GLN A 218 -16.99 -8.68 8.74
CA GLN A 218 -16.61 -9.99 9.22
C GLN A 218 -15.13 -10.04 8.91
N HIS A 219 -14.32 -10.32 9.90
CA HIS A 219 -12.88 -10.58 9.77
C HIS A 219 -12.65 -11.88 8.97
N GLU A 220 -13.29 -11.98 7.83
CA GLU A 220 -13.02 -12.95 6.79
C GLU A 220 -12.23 -12.21 5.71
N GLY A 221 -10.91 -12.47 5.72
CA GLY A 221 -9.96 -11.89 4.76
C GLY A 221 -10.18 -12.34 3.32
N GLU A 222 -11.41 -12.23 2.77
CA GLU A 222 -11.78 -12.92 1.54
C GLU A 222 -12.12 -12.05 0.33
N HIS A 223 -12.04 -10.75 0.36
CA HIS A 223 -12.47 -9.95 -0.80
C HIS A 223 -11.46 -8.92 -1.30
N LEU A 224 -10.23 -9.33 -1.53
CA LEU A 224 -9.32 -8.57 -2.37
C LEU A 224 -8.70 -9.51 -3.40
N PHE A 225 -8.88 -9.17 -4.65
CA PHE A 225 -8.51 -9.83 -5.89
C PHE A 225 -7.09 -10.42 -5.97
N ALA A 226 -6.66 -11.18 -4.99
CA ALA A 226 -5.53 -12.08 -5.14
C ALA A 226 -6.08 -13.43 -5.59
N VAL A 227 -6.02 -13.69 -6.88
CA VAL A 227 -6.25 -15.02 -7.46
C VAL A 227 -5.31 -16.04 -6.81
N GLU A 228 -4.26 -15.57 -6.14
CA GLU A 228 -3.20 -16.36 -5.51
C GLU A 228 -3.11 -16.07 -4.02
N ARG A 229 -3.17 -17.12 -3.20
CA ARG A 229 -3.19 -17.04 -1.73
C ARG A 229 -2.12 -17.94 -1.13
N MET A 230 -1.43 -17.45 -0.10
CA MET A 230 -0.38 -18.21 0.58
C MET A 230 -0.88 -18.82 1.88
N VAL A 231 -0.64 -20.11 2.06
CA VAL A 231 -0.76 -20.81 3.35
C VAL A 231 0.56 -20.69 4.07
N VAL A 232 0.52 -20.24 5.33
CA VAL A 232 1.70 -20.02 6.15
C VAL A 232 1.83 -21.05 7.26
N SER A 233 3.04 -21.22 7.77
CA SER A 233 3.31 -22.12 8.89
C SER A 233 2.67 -21.60 10.19
N PRO A 234 1.97 -22.45 10.97
CA PRO A 234 1.42 -22.06 12.26
C PRO A 234 2.49 -21.94 13.36
N SER A 235 3.65 -22.56 13.20
CA SER A 235 4.72 -22.62 14.19
C SER A 235 6.09 -22.76 13.54
N ALA A 236 7.16 -22.64 14.32
CA ALA A 236 8.50 -23.00 13.89
C ALA A 236 8.72 -24.52 14.06
N GLY A 237 9.37 -25.18 13.11
CA GLY A 237 9.64 -26.62 13.16
C GLY A 237 10.07 -27.20 11.83
N VAL A 238 10.00 -28.52 11.69
CA VAL A 238 10.26 -29.21 10.42
C VAL A 238 8.94 -29.43 9.71
N PHE A 239 8.84 -28.96 8.46
CA PHE A 239 7.66 -29.13 7.64
C PHE A 239 7.63 -30.54 7.02
N THR A 240 6.48 -31.19 7.08
CA THR A 240 6.21 -32.48 6.41
C THR A 240 4.88 -32.38 5.67
N LYS A 241 4.89 -32.58 4.36
CA LYS A 241 3.67 -32.51 3.54
C LYS A 241 2.81 -33.75 3.72
N VAL A 242 1.51 -33.61 3.58
CA VAL A 242 0.59 -34.76 3.48
C VAL A 242 0.75 -35.38 2.10
N ALA A 243 1.07 -36.69 2.06
CA ALA A 243 1.38 -37.41 0.83
C ALA A 243 0.24 -37.42 -0.23
N ALA A 244 -1.01 -37.33 0.22
CA ALA A 244 -2.18 -37.27 -0.66
C ALA A 244 -2.37 -35.88 -1.32
N VAL A 245 -1.71 -34.84 -0.82
CA VAL A 245 -1.82 -33.46 -1.33
C VAL A 245 -0.69 -33.18 -2.32
N THR A 246 -1.05 -33.01 -3.57
CA THR A 246 -0.11 -32.74 -4.68
C THR A 246 -0.47 -31.44 -5.39
N ASN A 247 0.44 -30.94 -6.23
CA ASN A 247 0.15 -29.80 -7.10
C ASN A 247 -1.11 -30.06 -7.93
N LYS A 248 -1.98 -29.07 -8.07
CA LYS A 248 -3.31 -29.11 -8.68
C LYS A 248 -4.39 -29.82 -7.87
N SER A 249 -4.11 -30.26 -6.63
CA SER A 249 -5.16 -30.73 -5.72
C SER A 249 -6.14 -29.59 -5.40
N SER A 250 -7.45 -29.91 -5.38
CA SER A 250 -8.46 -29.02 -4.83
C SER A 250 -8.36 -29.05 -3.31
N ILE A 251 -8.27 -27.89 -2.70
CA ILE A 251 -8.11 -27.68 -1.26
C ILE A 251 -9.32 -26.90 -0.76
N ASP A 252 -9.99 -27.42 0.25
CA ASP A 252 -11.08 -26.74 0.95
C ASP A 252 -10.55 -25.99 2.18
N VAL A 253 -11.36 -25.06 2.69
CA VAL A 253 -11.05 -24.36 3.95
C VAL A 253 -10.91 -25.38 5.09
N GLY A 254 -9.83 -25.30 5.85
CA GLY A 254 -9.51 -26.23 6.95
C GLY A 254 -8.82 -27.52 6.51
N HIS A 255 -8.63 -27.76 5.21
CA HIS A 255 -7.92 -28.94 4.71
C HIS A 255 -6.47 -28.95 5.20
N VAL A 256 -6.00 -30.09 5.74
CA VAL A 256 -4.62 -30.25 6.21
C VAL A 256 -3.71 -30.56 5.03
N ILE A 257 -2.77 -29.66 4.76
CA ILE A 257 -1.81 -29.81 3.65
C ILE A 257 -0.42 -30.31 4.10
N GLY A 258 -0.15 -30.25 5.40
CA GLY A 258 1.12 -30.66 5.99
C GLY A 258 1.11 -30.56 7.50
N HIS A 259 2.28 -30.79 8.10
CA HIS A 259 2.54 -30.62 9.53
C HIS A 259 3.85 -29.86 9.73
N VAL A 260 3.95 -29.12 10.83
CA VAL A 260 5.21 -28.52 11.31
C VAL A 260 5.41 -28.96 12.75
N GLY A 261 6.28 -29.95 12.94
CA GLY A 261 6.31 -30.71 14.20
C GLY A 261 4.95 -31.39 14.44
N ASP A 262 4.34 -31.14 15.60
CA ASP A 262 3.01 -31.68 15.95
C ASP A 262 1.84 -30.79 15.49
N ALA A 263 2.12 -29.61 14.92
CA ALA A 263 1.10 -28.67 14.49
C ALA A 263 0.66 -28.93 13.04
N GLU A 264 -0.65 -29.04 12.81
CA GLU A 264 -1.21 -29.18 11.47
C GLU A 264 -1.15 -27.86 10.70
N VAL A 265 -0.70 -27.90 9.46
CA VAL A 265 -0.79 -26.79 8.51
C VAL A 265 -2.11 -26.91 7.77
N ARG A 266 -3.11 -26.13 8.20
CA ARG A 266 -4.45 -26.09 7.59
C ARG A 266 -4.56 -24.91 6.63
N SER A 267 -5.18 -25.15 5.47
CA SER A 267 -5.47 -24.05 4.56
C SER A 267 -6.62 -23.19 5.10
N PRO A 268 -6.43 -21.88 5.29
CA PRO A 268 -7.53 -20.98 5.62
C PRO A 268 -8.37 -20.62 4.38
N PHE A 269 -8.03 -21.11 3.19
CA PHE A 269 -8.64 -20.77 1.91
C PHE A 269 -9.03 -22.03 1.13
N ALA A 270 -10.12 -21.92 0.35
CA ALA A 270 -10.43 -22.86 -0.70
C ALA A 270 -9.74 -22.46 -2.02
N GLY A 271 -9.34 -23.45 -2.83
CA GLY A 271 -8.70 -23.20 -4.13
C GLY A 271 -7.92 -24.40 -4.65
N ILE A 272 -7.19 -24.19 -5.73
CA ILE A 272 -6.32 -25.20 -6.34
C ILE A 272 -4.88 -24.94 -5.90
N LEU A 273 -4.26 -25.92 -5.24
CA LEU A 273 -2.86 -25.87 -4.86
C LEU A 273 -1.97 -25.76 -6.11
N GLN A 274 -1.25 -24.67 -6.24
CA GLN A 274 -0.32 -24.46 -7.35
C GLN A 274 1.02 -25.14 -7.07
N SER A 275 1.61 -24.82 -5.92
CA SER A 275 2.83 -25.50 -5.46
C SER A 275 3.03 -25.39 -3.96
N PHE A 276 3.84 -26.30 -3.40
CA PHE A 276 4.48 -26.08 -2.12
C PHE A 276 5.68 -25.14 -2.31
N ILE A 277 5.84 -24.18 -1.41
CA ILE A 277 7.00 -23.27 -1.32
C ILE A 277 8.05 -23.90 -0.41
N ALA A 278 7.61 -24.46 0.72
CA ALA A 278 8.49 -25.22 1.61
C ALA A 278 8.72 -26.65 1.08
N VAL A 279 9.95 -27.12 1.19
CA VAL A 279 10.34 -28.48 0.81
C VAL A 279 10.04 -29.45 1.96
N ASP A 280 9.64 -30.66 1.62
CA ASP A 280 9.41 -31.72 2.62
C ASP A 280 10.69 -31.99 3.43
N GLY A 281 10.60 -31.91 4.76
CA GLY A 281 11.76 -31.98 5.66
C GLY A 281 12.46 -30.64 5.93
N GLU A 282 12.03 -29.54 5.32
CA GLU A 282 12.61 -28.21 5.53
C GLU A 282 12.27 -27.68 6.91
N ARG A 283 13.25 -27.01 7.55
CA ARG A 283 13.02 -26.27 8.79
C ARG A 283 12.45 -24.90 8.47
N VAL A 284 11.22 -24.62 8.94
CA VAL A 284 10.48 -23.40 8.72
C VAL A 284 10.29 -22.61 10.02
N THR A 285 10.10 -21.31 9.88
CA THR A 285 9.74 -20.42 11.00
C THR A 285 8.22 -20.22 11.06
N ALA A 286 7.71 -19.75 12.19
CA ALA A 286 6.30 -19.34 12.28
C ALA A 286 5.99 -18.26 11.22
N HIS A 287 4.81 -18.37 10.61
CA HIS A 287 4.34 -17.49 9.52
C HIS A 287 5.16 -17.54 8.21
N GLN A 288 6.12 -18.45 8.08
CA GLN A 288 6.80 -18.68 6.81
C GLN A 288 5.82 -19.25 5.79
N PRO A 289 5.81 -18.78 4.52
CA PRO A 289 4.99 -19.36 3.46
C PRO A 289 5.31 -20.82 3.20
N ILE A 290 4.28 -21.67 3.22
CA ILE A 290 4.39 -23.13 3.00
C ILE A 290 3.90 -23.55 1.62
N ALA A 291 2.79 -22.95 1.17
CA ALA A 291 2.18 -23.29 -0.10
C ALA A 291 1.40 -22.11 -0.66
N TRP A 292 1.14 -22.13 -1.95
CA TRP A 292 0.27 -21.14 -2.57
C TRP A 292 -0.85 -21.80 -3.38
N LEU A 293 -2.03 -21.21 -3.25
CA LEU A 293 -3.27 -21.65 -3.87
C LEU A 293 -3.78 -20.57 -4.82
N ARG A 294 -4.48 -21.01 -5.87
CA ARG A 294 -5.28 -20.14 -6.72
C ARG A 294 -6.74 -20.35 -6.34
N SER A 295 -7.42 -19.29 -5.87
CA SER A 295 -8.86 -19.30 -5.62
C SER A 295 -9.64 -19.47 -6.92
N HIS A 296 -10.80 -20.12 -6.82
CA HIS A 296 -11.72 -20.32 -7.95
C HIS A 296 -12.36 -19.02 -8.40
#